data_2cc30ee787d09bb89fc75ccf3d222203
#
_entry.id   2cc30ee787d09bb89fc75ccf3d222203
#
_cell.length_a   1.000
_cell.length_b   1.000
_cell.length_c   1.000
_cell.angle_alpha   90.00
_cell.angle_beta   90.00
_cell.angle_gamma   90.00
#
_symmetry.space_group_name_H-M   'P 1'
#
loop_
_entity.id
_entity.type
_entity.pdbx_description
1 polymer ?
#
loop_
_entity_poly.entity_id
_entity_poly.type
_entity_poly.pdbx_seq_one_letter_code
_entity_poly.pdbx_strand_id
1 'polypeptide(L)'
;KNLRELIFLQLTSAHITILGGDVRYSYCAQQLRQAGWQVDTFQVQGSPDTMALPGLFQPQRDYLLPYPAFNARGYIPFLQGETILHCSDLIQGPITGSRFLCGRPGAFAQQLQNAGAQVLDYEKDEFLTTANAIPTAEGALALAMQQMPDTLWESRCLVLGFGRVGKQLSLRLQRLG
;
A
#
# COMPACT_ATOMS: atom_id res chain seq x y z
N LYS A 1 16.33 -10.76 -3.32
CA LYS A 1 16.30 -9.36 -2.87
C LYS A 1 15.03 -9.15 -2.07
N ASN A 2 15.14 -8.71 -0.83
CA ASN A 2 14.02 -8.53 0.08
C ASN A 2 13.24 -7.26 -0.28
N LEU A 3 11.91 -7.24 -0.04
CA LEU A 3 11.06 -6.05 -0.16
C LEU A 3 11.71 -4.81 0.50
N ARG A 4 12.44 -5.04 1.59
CA ARG A 4 13.29 -4.06 2.27
C ARG A 4 14.28 -3.38 1.31
N GLU A 5 15.01 -4.14 0.48
CA GLU A 5 16.04 -3.58 -0.39
C GLU A 5 15.48 -2.73 -1.54
N LEU A 6 14.29 -3.06 -2.07
CA LEU A 6 13.70 -2.33 -3.19
C LEU A 6 13.12 -0.97 -2.78
N ILE A 7 12.43 -0.91 -1.64
CA ILE A 7 11.95 0.36 -1.07
C ILE A 7 13.14 1.20 -0.60
N PHE A 8 14.15 0.58 0.03
CA PHE A 8 15.32 1.25 0.58
C PHE A 8 16.27 1.84 -0.48
N LEU A 9 16.41 1.21 -1.65
CA LEU A 9 17.32 1.68 -2.71
C LEU A 9 16.84 2.96 -3.43
N GLN A 10 15.57 3.32 -3.31
CA GLN A 10 15.00 4.51 -3.94
C GLN A 10 14.75 5.67 -2.96
N LEU A 11 14.82 5.43 -1.66
CA LEU A 11 14.57 6.45 -0.65
C LEU A 11 15.90 7.12 -0.23
N THR A 12 15.98 8.42 -0.43
CA THR A 12 17.16 9.23 -0.08
C THR A 12 17.13 9.77 1.34
N SER A 13 15.97 9.72 1.99
CA SER A 13 15.72 10.18 3.35
C SER A 13 15.31 9.00 4.23
N ALA A 14 15.83 8.94 5.44
CA ALA A 14 15.41 7.96 6.46
C ALA A 14 14.13 8.42 7.19
N HIS A 15 13.36 9.32 6.61
CA HIS A 15 12.15 9.90 7.19
C HIS A 15 10.98 9.82 6.20
N ILE A 16 9.91 9.14 6.61
CA ILE A 16 8.71 8.94 5.81
C ILE A 16 7.45 9.26 6.62
N THR A 17 6.45 9.82 5.96
CA THR A 17 5.12 10.07 6.53
C THR A 17 4.10 9.13 5.87
N ILE A 18 3.38 8.35 6.67
CA ILE A 18 2.31 7.46 6.20
C ILE A 18 0.98 8.16 6.39
N LEU A 19 0.23 8.32 5.29
CA LEU A 19 -1.05 9.03 5.26
C LEU A 19 -2.21 8.04 5.09
N GLY A 20 -2.99 7.83 6.13
CA GLY A 20 -4.13 6.91 6.08
C GLY A 20 -3.73 5.44 5.94
N GLY A 21 -4.72 4.62 5.64
CA GLY A 21 -4.53 3.19 5.45
C GLY A 21 -5.03 2.36 6.62
N ASP A 22 -5.19 1.07 6.34
CA ASP A 22 -5.62 0.07 7.31
C ASP A 22 -4.45 -0.45 8.16
N VAL A 23 -4.72 -1.49 8.95
CA VAL A 23 -3.73 -2.09 9.86
C VAL A 23 -2.43 -2.56 9.16
N ARG A 24 -2.44 -2.81 7.85
CA ARG A 24 -1.22 -3.16 7.09
C ARG A 24 -0.22 -2.02 7.10
N TYR A 25 -0.69 -0.78 7.08
CA TYR A 25 0.16 0.42 7.12
C TYR A 25 0.71 0.68 8.52
N SER A 26 -0.02 0.32 9.59
CA SER A 26 0.55 0.36 10.95
C SER A 26 1.66 -0.66 11.13
N TYR A 27 1.51 -1.87 10.58
CA TYR A 27 2.61 -2.85 10.53
C TYR A 27 3.80 -2.36 9.71
N CYS A 28 3.54 -1.71 8.56
CA CYS A 28 4.59 -1.10 7.75
C CYS A 28 5.35 -0.04 8.54
N ALA A 29 4.65 0.85 9.24
CA ALA A 29 5.25 1.86 10.11
C ALA A 29 6.14 1.23 11.19
N GLN A 30 5.66 0.18 11.83
CA GLN A 30 6.42 -0.54 12.85
C GLN A 30 7.70 -1.17 12.28
N GLN A 31 7.60 -1.83 11.12
CA GLN A 31 8.77 -2.44 10.46
C GLN A 31 9.81 -1.40 10.02
N LEU A 32 9.36 -0.25 9.51
CA LEU A 32 10.25 0.84 9.13
C LEU A 32 10.96 1.43 10.36
N ARG A 33 10.24 1.66 11.47
CA ARG A 33 10.84 2.14 12.73
C ARG A 33 11.87 1.15 13.29
N GLN A 34 11.59 -0.15 13.25
CA GLN A 34 12.54 -1.20 13.63
C GLN A 34 13.79 -1.23 12.74
N ALA A 35 13.65 -0.81 11.50
CA ALA A 35 14.75 -0.66 10.56
C ALA A 35 15.53 0.66 10.71
N GLY A 36 15.20 1.49 11.72
CA GLY A 36 15.89 2.74 12.01
C GLY A 36 15.33 3.96 11.27
N TRP A 37 14.16 3.85 10.65
CA TRP A 37 13.51 4.99 9.98
C TRP A 37 12.76 5.87 10.97
N GLN A 38 12.80 7.15 10.74
CA GLN A 38 11.84 8.08 11.34
C GLN A 38 10.53 7.98 10.57
N VAL A 39 9.45 7.57 11.26
CA VAL A 39 8.15 7.34 10.63
C VAL A 39 7.09 8.15 11.35
N ASP A 40 6.54 9.10 10.63
CA ASP A 40 5.34 9.82 11.02
C ASP A 40 4.09 9.12 10.49
N THR A 41 3.00 9.20 11.22
CA THR A 41 1.71 8.64 10.86
C THR A 41 0.61 9.67 11.01
N PHE A 42 -0.32 9.69 10.06
CA PHE A 42 -1.50 10.52 10.10
C PHE A 42 -2.73 9.68 9.70
N GLN A 43 -3.65 9.49 10.62
CA GLN A 43 -4.91 8.74 10.48
C GLN A 43 -4.71 7.32 9.91
N VAL A 44 -3.69 6.63 10.38
CA VAL A 44 -3.41 5.23 10.06
C VAL A 44 -4.12 4.34 11.09
N GLN A 45 -4.92 3.38 10.63
CA GLN A 45 -5.64 2.47 11.51
C GLN A 45 -4.67 1.68 12.41
N GLY A 46 -4.89 1.76 13.72
CA GLY A 46 -4.08 1.05 14.72
C GLY A 46 -2.71 1.68 14.99
N SER A 47 -2.48 2.91 14.54
CA SER A 47 -1.30 3.71 14.87
C SER A 47 -1.72 5.08 15.40
N PRO A 48 -1.13 5.59 16.49
CA PRO A 48 -1.39 6.94 16.93
C PRO A 48 -0.87 7.94 15.89
N ASP A 49 -1.58 9.06 15.74
CA ASP A 49 -1.10 10.16 14.92
C ASP A 49 0.12 10.82 15.57
N THR A 50 1.19 10.97 14.78
CA THR A 50 2.41 11.68 15.21
C THR A 50 2.50 13.06 14.53
N MET A 51 1.64 13.31 13.54
CA MET A 51 1.53 14.57 12.81
C MET A 51 0.11 15.10 12.89
N ALA A 52 -0.03 16.41 12.76
CA ALA A 52 -1.31 17.11 12.70
C ALA A 52 -1.30 18.13 11.56
N LEU A 53 -2.49 18.54 11.12
CA LEU A 53 -2.66 19.74 10.30
C LEU A 53 -2.57 21.00 11.20
N PRO A 54 -1.90 22.10 10.80
CA PRO A 54 -1.00 22.24 9.67
C PRO A 54 0.39 21.67 9.97
N GLY A 55 1.19 21.38 8.97
CA GLY A 55 2.56 20.86 9.13
C GLY A 55 2.73 19.43 8.61
N LEU A 56 1.60 18.81 8.19
CA LEU A 56 1.61 17.47 7.61
C LEU A 56 2.41 17.42 6.31
N PHE A 57 2.27 18.44 5.45
CA PHE A 57 2.99 18.53 4.19
C PHE A 57 4.25 19.39 4.34
N GLN A 58 5.37 18.83 3.90
CA GLN A 58 6.69 19.47 3.96
C GLN A 58 7.43 19.19 2.65
N PRO A 59 8.29 20.10 2.19
CA PRO A 59 9.08 19.87 0.99
C PRO A 59 10.13 18.78 1.22
N GLN A 60 10.53 18.13 0.15
CA GLN A 60 11.59 17.11 0.15
C GLN A 60 11.34 15.95 1.13
N ARG A 61 10.07 15.60 1.35
CA ARG A 61 9.65 14.51 2.23
C ARG A 61 9.09 13.33 1.45
N ASP A 62 9.25 12.13 2.02
CA ASP A 62 8.64 10.92 1.51
C ASP A 62 7.28 10.69 2.14
N TYR A 63 6.30 10.37 1.31
CA TYR A 63 4.94 10.04 1.72
C TYR A 63 4.54 8.67 1.20
N LEU A 64 3.99 7.85 2.06
CA LEU A 64 3.37 6.58 1.67
C LEU A 64 1.85 6.73 1.78
N LEU A 65 1.16 6.51 0.65
CA LEU A 65 -0.29 6.52 0.55
C LEU A 65 -0.85 5.09 0.51
N PRO A 66 -2.12 4.90 0.91
CA PRO A 66 -2.76 3.58 0.87
C PRO A 66 -2.97 3.06 -0.55
N TYR A 67 -3.49 1.86 -0.66
CA TYR A 67 -3.87 1.22 -1.92
C TYR A 67 -5.38 1.02 -1.98
N PRO A 68 -6.08 1.62 -2.96
CA PRO A 68 -5.59 2.64 -3.91
C PRO A 68 -5.24 3.96 -3.22
N ALA A 69 -4.33 4.76 -3.82
CA ALA A 69 -3.90 6.02 -3.22
C ALA A 69 -5.04 7.03 -3.11
N PHE A 70 -5.91 7.05 -4.11
CA PHE A 70 -7.09 7.91 -4.17
C PHE A 70 -8.31 7.12 -4.65
N ASN A 71 -9.48 7.47 -4.16
CA ASN A 71 -10.73 7.00 -4.73
C ASN A 71 -11.07 7.79 -6.03
N ALA A 72 -12.17 7.43 -6.70
CA ALA A 72 -12.59 8.07 -7.95
C ALA A 72 -12.86 9.59 -7.82
N ARG A 73 -13.10 10.09 -6.60
CA ARG A 73 -13.34 11.50 -6.29
C ARG A 73 -12.07 12.24 -5.85
N GLY A 74 -10.91 11.58 -5.79
CA GLY A 74 -9.64 12.18 -5.40
C GLY A 74 -9.36 12.22 -3.89
N TYR A 75 -10.16 11.56 -3.08
CA TYR A 75 -9.91 11.45 -1.64
C TYR A 75 -9.02 10.27 -1.32
N ILE A 76 -8.14 10.44 -0.33
CA ILE A 76 -7.35 9.35 0.24
C ILE A 76 -8.30 8.42 1.01
N PRO A 77 -8.41 7.13 0.64
CA PRO A 77 -9.27 6.19 1.33
C PRO A 77 -8.66 5.75 2.67
N PHE A 78 -9.49 5.17 3.52
CA PHE A 78 -9.09 4.56 4.80
C PHE A 78 -8.43 5.52 5.79
N LEU A 79 -8.78 6.80 5.75
CA LEU A 79 -8.43 7.72 6.81
C LEU A 79 -9.28 7.40 8.06
N GLN A 80 -8.63 7.39 9.21
CA GLN A 80 -9.29 7.23 10.51
C GLN A 80 -9.47 8.61 11.14
N GLY A 81 -10.69 9.01 11.44
CA GLY A 81 -11.01 10.29 12.05
C GLY A 81 -11.87 11.18 11.17
N GLU A 82 -12.03 12.45 11.60
CA GLU A 82 -12.93 13.42 10.95
C GLU A 82 -12.29 14.15 9.76
N THR A 83 -10.98 14.15 9.67
CA THR A 83 -10.26 14.85 8.61
C THR A 83 -10.29 14.03 7.32
N ILE A 84 -10.77 14.63 6.25
CA ILE A 84 -10.79 14.05 4.92
C ILE A 84 -9.73 14.77 4.08
N LEU A 85 -8.77 14.04 3.54
CA LEU A 85 -7.75 14.59 2.65
C LEU A 85 -8.10 14.30 1.18
N HIS A 86 -8.14 15.35 0.39
CA HIS A 86 -8.28 15.30 -1.04
C HIS A 86 -6.92 15.56 -1.73
N CYS A 87 -6.74 15.11 -2.96
CA CYS A 87 -5.51 15.34 -3.73
C CYS A 87 -5.16 16.84 -3.83
N SER A 88 -6.16 17.73 -3.90
CA SER A 88 -5.94 19.17 -3.92
C SER A 88 -5.27 19.70 -2.63
N ASP A 89 -5.54 19.08 -1.49
CA ASP A 89 -4.94 19.51 -0.22
C ASP A 89 -3.44 19.22 -0.20
N LEU A 90 -3.04 18.09 -0.81
CA LEU A 90 -1.64 17.74 -1.01
C LEU A 90 -0.97 18.76 -1.95
N ILE A 91 -1.62 19.09 -3.07
CA ILE A 91 -1.09 20.00 -4.10
C ILE A 91 -0.96 21.44 -3.57
N GLN A 92 -1.85 21.88 -2.71
CA GLN A 92 -1.79 23.20 -2.07
C GLN A 92 -0.72 23.27 -0.97
N GLY A 93 -0.27 22.13 -0.47
CA GLY A 93 0.81 22.04 0.50
C GLY A 93 2.21 22.24 -0.12
N PRO A 94 3.23 22.46 0.71
CA PRO A 94 4.61 22.60 0.26
C PRO A 94 5.23 21.24 -0.08
N ILE A 95 4.84 20.63 -1.19
CA ILE A 95 5.27 19.28 -1.60
C ILE A 95 6.38 19.25 -2.63
N THR A 96 6.96 20.39 -2.99
CA THR A 96 8.03 20.48 -3.99
C THR A 96 9.22 19.61 -3.60
N GLY A 97 9.67 18.76 -4.51
CA GLY A 97 10.77 17.82 -4.30
C GLY A 97 10.41 16.63 -3.40
N SER A 98 9.17 16.53 -2.93
CA SER A 98 8.69 15.38 -2.17
C SER A 98 8.42 14.19 -3.07
N ARG A 99 8.44 12.98 -2.50
CA ARG A 99 8.12 11.74 -3.21
C ARG A 99 6.88 11.10 -2.59
N PHE A 100 5.95 10.72 -3.45
CA PHE A 100 4.74 10.01 -3.08
C PHE A 100 4.81 8.56 -3.57
N LEU A 101 4.93 7.63 -2.64
CA LEU A 101 4.82 6.21 -2.89
C LEU A 101 3.33 5.86 -2.88
N CYS A 102 2.79 5.57 -4.03
CA CYS A 102 1.35 5.38 -4.25
C CYS A 102 1.09 4.01 -4.87
N GLY A 103 -0.01 3.37 -4.50
CA GLY A 103 -0.53 2.27 -5.30
C GLY A 103 -1.72 2.76 -6.12
N ARG A 104 -1.67 2.60 -7.43
CA ARG A 104 -2.73 3.02 -8.37
C ARG A 104 -3.15 4.49 -8.19
N PRO A 105 -2.25 5.45 -8.36
CA PRO A 105 -2.58 6.87 -8.19
C PRO A 105 -3.51 7.41 -9.29
N GLY A 106 -3.66 6.72 -10.43
CA GLY A 106 -4.50 7.13 -11.54
C GLY A 106 -4.11 8.50 -12.13
N ALA A 107 -5.10 9.29 -12.51
CA ALA A 107 -4.90 10.64 -13.07
C ALA A 107 -4.29 11.63 -12.05
N PHE A 108 -4.40 11.35 -10.75
CA PHE A 108 -3.87 12.22 -9.70
C PHE A 108 -2.34 12.23 -9.66
N ALA A 109 -1.68 11.20 -10.22
CA ALA A 109 -0.22 11.17 -10.37
C ALA A 109 0.29 12.42 -11.11
N GLN A 110 -0.32 12.76 -12.24
CA GLN A 110 0.08 13.91 -13.04
C GLN A 110 -0.13 15.24 -12.31
N GLN A 111 -1.19 15.34 -11.51
CA GLN A 111 -1.46 16.55 -10.71
C GLN A 111 -0.38 16.78 -9.65
N LEU A 112 0.03 15.73 -8.93
CA LEU A 112 1.13 15.79 -7.95
C LEU A 112 2.46 16.13 -8.63
N GLN A 113 2.73 15.54 -9.80
CA GLN A 113 3.95 15.83 -10.57
C GLN A 113 3.99 17.28 -11.05
N ASN A 114 2.85 17.83 -11.51
CA ASN A 114 2.75 19.23 -11.91
C ASN A 114 2.99 20.20 -10.73
N ALA A 115 2.69 19.77 -9.51
CA ALA A 115 2.99 20.51 -8.28
C ALA A 115 4.44 20.34 -7.78
N GLY A 116 5.30 19.69 -8.56
CA GLY A 116 6.73 19.54 -8.27
C GLY A 116 7.08 18.32 -7.41
N ALA A 117 6.17 17.39 -7.20
CA ALA A 117 6.44 16.15 -6.51
C ALA A 117 6.86 15.03 -7.49
N GLN A 118 7.54 14.02 -6.98
CA GLN A 118 7.76 12.75 -7.67
C GLN A 118 6.69 11.73 -7.24
N VAL A 119 6.18 10.95 -8.18
CA VAL A 119 5.21 9.89 -7.89
C VAL A 119 5.79 8.54 -8.29
N LEU A 120 5.90 7.66 -7.32
CA LEU A 120 6.36 6.28 -7.47
C LEU A 120 5.18 5.34 -7.30
N ASP A 121 4.71 4.77 -8.41
CA ASP A 121 3.62 3.81 -8.40
C ASP A 121 4.16 2.41 -8.12
N TYR A 122 4.04 1.98 -6.85
CA TYR A 122 4.55 0.67 -6.42
C TYR A 122 3.73 -0.51 -6.96
N GLU A 123 2.53 -0.29 -7.54
CA GLU A 123 1.81 -1.35 -8.26
C GLU A 123 2.54 -1.76 -9.56
N LYS A 124 3.38 -0.89 -10.10
CA LYS A 124 4.20 -1.20 -11.27
C LYS A 124 5.46 -2.02 -10.94
N ASP A 125 5.77 -2.17 -9.66
CA ASP A 125 6.86 -3.05 -9.23
C ASP A 125 6.43 -4.52 -9.33
N GLU A 126 7.02 -5.24 -10.27
CA GLU A 126 6.67 -6.64 -10.55
C GLU A 126 7.03 -7.57 -9.38
N PHE A 127 8.10 -7.28 -8.66
CA PHE A 127 8.49 -8.07 -7.49
C PHE A 127 7.46 -7.91 -6.37
N LEU A 128 7.08 -6.68 -6.06
CA LEU A 128 6.09 -6.39 -5.02
C LEU A 128 4.73 -7.01 -5.35
N THR A 129 4.26 -6.85 -6.59
CA THR A 129 2.95 -7.37 -7.00
C THR A 129 2.94 -8.89 -7.06
N THR A 130 4.04 -9.53 -7.45
CA THR A 130 4.19 -10.98 -7.41
C THR A 130 4.25 -11.50 -5.97
N ALA A 131 5.02 -10.84 -5.11
CA ALA A 131 5.07 -11.19 -3.69
C ALA A 131 3.69 -11.05 -3.00
N ASN A 132 2.95 -9.99 -3.32
CA ASN A 132 1.60 -9.76 -2.77
C ASN A 132 0.56 -10.78 -3.28
N ALA A 133 0.79 -11.43 -4.41
CA ALA A 133 -0.08 -12.50 -4.90
C ALA A 133 -0.07 -13.74 -3.98
N ILE A 134 1.00 -13.95 -3.22
CA ILE A 134 1.14 -15.09 -2.30
C ILE A 134 0.11 -15.02 -1.16
N PRO A 135 0.11 -14.00 -0.31
CA PRO A 135 -0.89 -13.89 0.78
C PRO A 135 -2.32 -13.75 0.25
N THR A 136 -2.50 -13.17 -0.93
CA THR A 136 -3.82 -13.10 -1.58
C THR A 136 -4.34 -14.50 -1.94
N ALA A 137 -3.50 -15.36 -2.48
CA ALA A 137 -3.86 -16.75 -2.76
C ALA A 137 -4.12 -17.56 -1.48
N GLU A 138 -3.36 -17.31 -0.43
CA GLU A 138 -3.58 -17.94 0.89
C GLU A 138 -4.90 -17.49 1.53
N GLY A 139 -5.24 -16.22 1.41
CA GLY A 139 -6.55 -15.70 1.83
C GLY A 139 -7.71 -16.34 1.07
N ALA A 140 -7.56 -16.55 -0.24
CA ALA A 140 -8.55 -17.25 -1.05
C ALA A 140 -8.73 -18.72 -0.61
N LEU A 141 -7.64 -19.42 -0.28
CA LEU A 141 -7.70 -20.77 0.28
C LEU A 141 -8.41 -20.81 1.65
N ALA A 142 -8.06 -19.87 2.52
CA ALA A 142 -8.70 -19.77 3.84
C ALA A 142 -10.22 -19.57 3.73
N LEU A 143 -10.64 -18.68 2.81
CA LEU A 143 -12.06 -18.48 2.52
C LEU A 143 -12.73 -19.74 1.95
N ALA A 144 -12.06 -20.43 1.02
CA ALA A 144 -12.59 -21.69 0.47
C ALA A 144 -12.79 -22.73 1.58
N MET A 145 -11.79 -22.94 2.43
CA MET A 145 -11.89 -23.87 3.56
C MET A 145 -12.99 -23.51 4.55
N GLN A 146 -13.28 -22.23 4.74
CA GLN A 146 -14.35 -21.77 5.64
C GLN A 146 -15.75 -21.90 5.03
N GLN A 147 -15.87 -21.76 3.71
CA GLN A 147 -17.17 -21.70 3.03
C GLN A 147 -17.60 -23.05 2.43
N MET A 148 -16.68 -23.96 2.19
CA MET A 148 -16.99 -25.27 1.63
C MET A 148 -17.48 -26.22 2.73
N PRO A 149 -18.53 -27.03 2.45
CA PRO A 149 -18.99 -28.06 3.39
C PRO A 149 -18.02 -29.23 3.51
N ASP A 150 -17.19 -29.44 2.49
CA ASP A 150 -16.22 -30.52 2.37
C ASP A 150 -14.79 -30.00 2.39
N THR A 151 -13.82 -30.91 2.50
CA THR A 151 -12.39 -30.59 2.45
C THR A 151 -11.95 -30.22 1.04
N LEU A 152 -10.87 -29.43 0.93
CA LEU A 152 -10.23 -29.14 -0.36
C LEU A 152 -9.48 -30.35 -0.91
N TRP A 153 -9.06 -31.27 -0.06
CA TRP A 153 -8.38 -32.50 -0.45
C TRP A 153 -9.30 -33.36 -1.35
N GLU A 154 -8.78 -33.78 -2.50
CA GLU A 154 -9.51 -34.49 -3.56
C GLU A 154 -10.71 -33.74 -4.18
N SER A 155 -10.83 -32.43 -3.89
CA SER A 155 -11.87 -31.60 -4.49
C SER A 155 -11.49 -31.15 -5.90
N ARG A 156 -12.49 -31.05 -6.80
CA ARG A 156 -12.28 -30.48 -8.15
C ARG A 156 -12.38 -28.96 -8.08
N CYS A 157 -11.25 -28.28 -8.21
CA CYS A 157 -11.18 -26.83 -8.16
C CYS A 157 -10.93 -26.24 -9.56
N LEU A 158 -11.75 -25.25 -9.95
CA LEU A 158 -11.55 -24.46 -11.14
C LEU A 158 -11.09 -23.06 -10.79
N VAL A 159 -9.91 -22.66 -11.25
CA VAL A 159 -9.38 -21.30 -11.07
C VAL A 159 -9.62 -20.51 -12.36
N LEU A 160 -10.51 -19.52 -12.30
CA LEU A 160 -10.79 -18.62 -13.41
C LEU A 160 -9.76 -17.48 -13.45
N GLY A 161 -8.87 -17.53 -14.43
CA GLY A 161 -7.76 -16.60 -14.60
C GLY A 161 -6.42 -17.17 -14.12
N PHE A 162 -5.37 -17.01 -14.94
CA PHE A 162 -4.04 -17.55 -14.69
C PHE A 162 -2.98 -16.43 -14.61
N GLY A 163 -3.37 -15.31 -13.97
CA GLY A 163 -2.47 -14.21 -13.61
C GLY A 163 -1.63 -14.53 -12.38
N ARG A 164 -1.03 -13.49 -11.76
CA ARG A 164 -0.15 -13.66 -10.59
C ARG A 164 -0.83 -14.43 -9.45
N VAL A 165 -2.04 -14.03 -9.06
CA VAL A 165 -2.80 -14.70 -7.98
C VAL A 165 -3.24 -16.09 -8.40
N GLY A 166 -3.81 -16.25 -9.61
CA GLY A 166 -4.28 -17.55 -10.10
C GLY A 166 -3.18 -18.60 -10.16
N LYS A 167 -1.97 -18.23 -10.59
CA LYS A 167 -0.79 -19.11 -10.55
C LYS A 167 -0.45 -19.57 -9.14
N GLN A 168 -0.41 -18.63 -8.18
CA GLN A 168 -0.11 -18.92 -6.79
C GLN A 168 -1.20 -19.79 -6.13
N LEU A 169 -2.46 -19.53 -6.44
CA LEU A 169 -3.58 -20.31 -5.95
C LEU A 169 -3.58 -21.73 -6.52
N SER A 170 -3.43 -21.87 -7.84
CA SER A 170 -3.38 -23.18 -8.50
C SER A 170 -2.26 -24.07 -7.96
N LEU A 171 -1.07 -23.49 -7.76
CA LEU A 171 0.07 -24.21 -7.20
C LEU A 171 -0.22 -24.74 -5.78
N ARG A 172 -0.90 -23.96 -4.96
CA ARG A 172 -1.28 -24.34 -3.59
C ARG A 172 -2.37 -25.40 -3.57
N LEU A 173 -3.39 -25.23 -4.40
CA LEU A 173 -4.47 -26.24 -4.55
C LEU A 173 -3.90 -27.59 -5.00
N GLN A 174 -2.99 -27.59 -5.99
CA GLN A 174 -2.33 -28.82 -6.45
C GLN A 174 -1.55 -29.53 -5.32
N ARG A 175 -0.98 -28.79 -4.38
CA ARG A 175 -0.23 -29.35 -3.25
C ARG A 175 -1.10 -29.86 -2.11
N LEU A 176 -2.34 -29.45 -2.09
CA LEU A 176 -3.33 -29.92 -1.10
C LEU A 176 -4.01 -31.24 -1.53
N GLY A 177 -3.79 -31.73 -2.75
CA GLY A 177 -4.37 -32.94 -3.30
C GLY A 177 -5.38 -32.60 -4.38
#